data_953c3d167b609f359f3dd4b77489a04b
#
_entry.id   953c3d167b609f359f3dd4b77489a04b
#
_cell.length_a   1.000
_cell.length_b   1.000
_cell.length_c   1.000
_cell.angle_alpha   90.00
_cell.angle_beta   90.00
_cell.angle_gamma   90.00
#
_symmetry.space_group_name_H-M   'P 1'
#
loop_
_entity.id
_entity.type
_entity.pdbx_description
1 polymer ?
#
loop_
_entity_poly.entity_id
_entity_poly.type
_entity_poly.pdbx_seq_one_letter_code
_entity_poly.pdbx_strand_id
1 'polypeptide(L)'
;MTRSRRTEQTADTRQALISAARRRFAEQGFAATGTEEIVADAQVTRGALYHHFRDKAELFRTVMEQVATEVAEQLVAGELARDAELPSDAWTQLRQGFQSLLDISTADSDFQRIVLIDGPAVLGNQAWDALVERHGYRLLSEWLERAMAEERIDPLPVGPLTRLVAALLSEASIYTAGAADPDTARIEIGIVLDRLLRGLGRGGDLAEQPPVSVDSGSGRTP
;
A
#
# COMPACT_ATOMS: atom_id res chain seq x y z
N MET A 1 -2.33 42.63 -3.19
CA MET A 1 -3.39 41.65 -3.57
C MET A 1 -3.03 40.77 -4.79
N THR A 2 -2.17 41.19 -5.72
CA THR A 2 -1.85 40.44 -6.96
C THR A 2 -0.95 39.20 -6.76
N ARG A 3 -0.08 39.19 -5.75
CA ARG A 3 0.87 38.08 -5.48
C ARG A 3 0.17 36.83 -4.92
N SER A 4 -0.86 36.99 -4.09
CA SER A 4 -1.66 35.89 -3.53
C SER A 4 -2.45 35.14 -4.61
N ARG A 5 -3.16 35.86 -5.49
CA ARG A 5 -3.92 35.25 -6.59
C ARG A 5 -3.05 34.45 -7.57
N ARG A 6 -1.85 34.93 -7.86
CA ARG A 6 -0.92 34.23 -8.76
C ARG A 6 -0.39 32.93 -8.12
N THR A 7 -0.14 32.94 -6.82
CA THR A 7 0.29 31.74 -6.06
C THR A 7 -0.86 30.73 -5.98
N GLU A 8 -2.08 31.17 -5.70
CA GLU A 8 -3.28 30.32 -5.69
C GLU A 8 -3.52 29.68 -7.07
N GLN A 9 -3.50 30.46 -8.14
CA GLN A 9 -3.69 29.95 -9.51
C GLN A 9 -2.58 28.95 -9.92
N THR A 10 -1.36 29.14 -9.42
CA THR A 10 -0.25 28.22 -9.66
C THR A 10 -0.47 26.88 -8.90
N ALA A 11 -0.95 26.94 -7.65
CA ALA A 11 -1.30 25.76 -6.89
C ALA A 11 -2.48 24.99 -7.52
N ASP A 12 -3.52 25.69 -7.97
CA ASP A 12 -4.68 25.11 -8.62
C ASP A 12 -4.29 24.38 -9.92
N THR A 13 -3.41 24.99 -10.73
CA THR A 13 -2.90 24.38 -11.97
C THR A 13 -2.11 23.10 -11.66
N ARG A 14 -1.26 23.14 -10.65
CA ARG A 14 -0.48 21.96 -10.24
C ARG A 14 -1.38 20.82 -9.77
N GLN A 15 -2.41 21.13 -8.99
CA GLN A 15 -3.36 20.15 -8.50
C GLN A 15 -4.22 19.56 -9.62
N ALA A 16 -4.65 20.39 -10.59
CA ALA A 16 -5.38 19.92 -11.78
C ALA A 16 -4.55 18.92 -12.59
N LEU A 17 -3.25 19.18 -12.78
CA LEU A 17 -2.32 18.26 -13.45
C LEU A 17 -2.18 16.94 -12.69
N ILE A 18 -2.02 16.98 -11.38
CA ILE A 18 -1.91 15.76 -10.52
C ILE A 18 -3.20 14.95 -10.62
N SER A 19 -4.37 15.58 -10.51
CA SER A 19 -5.66 14.89 -10.56
C SER A 19 -5.94 14.26 -11.93
N ALA A 20 -5.60 14.95 -13.02
CA ALA A 20 -5.72 14.42 -14.37
C ALA A 20 -4.74 13.24 -14.60
N ALA A 21 -3.49 13.39 -14.18
CA ALA A 21 -2.48 12.36 -14.27
C ALA A 21 -2.86 11.11 -13.48
N ARG A 22 -3.38 11.28 -12.25
CA ARG A 22 -3.85 10.18 -11.40
C ARG A 22 -4.89 9.32 -12.13
N ARG A 23 -5.95 9.95 -12.66
CA ARG A 23 -6.98 9.21 -13.42
C ARG A 23 -6.39 8.44 -14.59
N ARG A 24 -5.55 9.10 -15.40
CA ARG A 24 -4.93 8.46 -16.57
C ARG A 24 -4.01 7.31 -16.20
N PHE A 25 -3.17 7.49 -15.16
CA PHE A 25 -2.28 6.43 -14.70
C PHE A 25 -3.06 5.25 -14.12
N ALA A 26 -4.13 5.49 -13.38
CA ALA A 26 -5.00 4.43 -12.86
C ALA A 26 -5.69 3.64 -13.99
N GLU A 27 -6.24 4.34 -14.99
CA GLU A 27 -7.01 3.72 -16.08
C GLU A 27 -6.15 2.94 -17.07
N GLN A 28 -5.01 3.47 -17.51
CA GLN A 28 -4.22 2.90 -18.61
C GLN A 28 -2.74 2.66 -18.28
N GLY A 29 -2.30 3.05 -17.07
CA GLY A 29 -0.94 2.89 -16.58
C GLY A 29 0.02 3.95 -17.11
N PHE A 30 1.22 3.98 -16.49
CA PHE A 30 2.26 4.97 -16.83
C PHE A 30 2.70 4.90 -18.29
N ALA A 31 2.95 3.70 -18.83
CA ALA A 31 3.53 3.54 -20.16
C ALA A 31 2.60 4.08 -21.26
N ALA A 32 1.31 3.77 -21.18
CA ALA A 32 0.32 4.16 -22.18
C ALA A 32 -0.15 5.62 -22.05
N THR A 33 0.04 6.27 -20.88
CA THR A 33 -0.39 7.66 -20.66
C THR A 33 0.52 8.66 -21.36
N GLY A 34 -0.02 9.47 -22.25
CA GLY A 34 0.64 10.60 -22.90
C GLY A 34 0.53 11.90 -22.09
N THR A 35 1.57 12.76 -22.13
CA THR A 35 1.49 14.09 -21.49
C THR A 35 0.45 15.01 -22.14
N GLU A 36 0.18 14.82 -23.45
CA GLU A 36 -0.85 15.57 -24.17
C GLU A 36 -2.26 15.28 -23.64
N GLU A 37 -2.53 14.02 -23.29
CA GLU A 37 -3.81 13.63 -22.71
C GLU A 37 -3.99 14.25 -21.30
N ILE A 38 -2.92 14.23 -20.49
CA ILE A 38 -2.93 14.82 -19.14
C ILE A 38 -3.23 16.32 -19.21
N VAL A 39 -2.56 17.08 -20.09
CA VAL A 39 -2.79 18.54 -20.18
C VAL A 39 -4.16 18.86 -20.75
N ALA A 40 -4.69 18.05 -21.66
CA ALA A 40 -6.04 18.18 -22.18
C ALA A 40 -7.09 17.99 -21.08
N ASP A 41 -6.95 16.92 -20.27
CA ASP A 41 -7.87 16.62 -19.17
C ASP A 41 -7.78 17.66 -18.03
N ALA A 42 -6.59 18.19 -17.79
CA ALA A 42 -6.37 19.25 -16.80
C ALA A 42 -6.78 20.63 -17.31
N GLN A 43 -7.13 20.77 -18.60
CA GLN A 43 -7.46 22.02 -19.27
C GLN A 43 -6.35 23.09 -19.16
N VAL A 44 -5.10 22.66 -19.25
CA VAL A 44 -3.92 23.52 -19.17
C VAL A 44 -3.03 23.35 -20.42
N THR A 45 -2.05 24.23 -20.58
CA THR A 45 -1.10 24.13 -21.68
C THR A 45 0.03 23.15 -21.36
N ARG A 46 0.68 22.59 -22.39
CA ARG A 46 1.90 21.80 -22.24
C ARG A 46 3.02 22.57 -21.54
N GLY A 47 3.14 23.87 -21.79
CA GLY A 47 4.09 24.75 -21.10
C GLY A 47 3.82 24.83 -19.60
N ALA A 48 2.56 24.83 -19.16
CA ALA A 48 2.20 24.80 -17.76
C ALA A 48 2.64 23.48 -17.08
N LEU A 49 2.50 22.34 -17.77
CA LEU A 49 2.98 21.06 -17.24
C LEU A 49 4.49 21.11 -16.97
N TYR A 50 5.30 21.52 -17.96
CA TYR A 50 6.76 21.57 -17.82
C TYR A 50 7.26 22.72 -16.94
N HIS A 51 6.40 23.65 -16.60
CA HIS A 51 6.68 24.63 -15.55
C HIS A 51 6.61 24.02 -14.14
N HIS A 52 5.71 23.04 -13.93
CA HIS A 52 5.47 22.39 -12.64
C HIS A 52 6.26 21.08 -12.46
N PHE A 53 6.49 20.35 -13.53
CA PHE A 53 7.13 19.03 -13.50
C PHE A 53 8.16 18.93 -14.63
N ARG A 54 9.36 18.50 -14.30
CA ARG A 54 10.45 18.33 -15.25
C ARG A 54 10.13 17.35 -16.37
N ASP A 55 9.44 16.26 -16.00
CA ASP A 55 9.07 15.17 -16.90
C ASP A 55 7.85 14.41 -16.37
N LYS A 56 7.35 13.47 -17.19
CA LYS A 56 6.23 12.58 -16.81
C LYS A 56 6.52 11.72 -15.58
N ALA A 57 7.78 11.31 -15.40
CA ALA A 57 8.17 10.49 -14.27
C ALA A 57 8.15 11.26 -12.94
N GLU A 58 8.48 12.54 -12.94
CA GLU A 58 8.34 13.40 -11.75
C GLU A 58 6.86 13.60 -11.38
N LEU A 59 6.01 13.83 -12.38
CA LEU A 59 4.56 13.92 -12.16
C LEU A 59 4.01 12.59 -11.61
N PHE A 60 4.43 11.46 -12.19
CA PHE A 60 4.05 10.12 -11.70
C PHE A 60 4.47 9.89 -10.26
N ARG A 61 5.72 10.23 -9.90
CA ARG A 61 6.21 10.12 -8.51
C ARG A 61 5.34 10.93 -7.55
N THR A 62 4.97 12.16 -7.94
CA THR A 62 4.10 13.01 -7.12
C THR A 62 2.71 12.39 -6.91
N VAL A 63 2.12 11.82 -7.97
CA VAL A 63 0.84 11.10 -7.87
C VAL A 63 0.97 9.88 -6.98
N MET A 64 2.01 9.08 -7.16
CA MET A 64 2.28 7.88 -6.37
C MET A 64 2.47 8.19 -4.88
N GLU A 65 3.24 9.26 -4.55
CA GLU A 65 3.42 9.73 -3.17
C GLU A 65 2.08 10.15 -2.54
N GLN A 66 1.21 10.79 -3.30
CA GLN A 66 -0.12 11.16 -2.82
C GLN A 66 -0.98 9.92 -2.52
N VAL A 67 -1.06 8.96 -3.44
CA VAL A 67 -1.82 7.71 -3.24
C VAL A 67 -1.28 6.92 -2.05
N ALA A 68 0.04 6.79 -1.93
CA ALA A 68 0.66 6.10 -0.80
C ALA A 68 0.37 6.78 0.55
N THR A 69 0.33 8.12 0.57
CA THR A 69 -0.03 8.90 1.77
C THR A 69 -1.48 8.66 2.15
N GLU A 70 -2.40 8.72 1.20
CA GLU A 70 -3.84 8.47 1.42
C GLU A 70 -4.09 7.07 2.00
N VAL A 71 -3.39 6.05 1.48
CA VAL A 71 -3.47 4.67 2.00
C VAL A 71 -2.92 4.58 3.43
N ALA A 72 -1.78 5.24 3.72
CA ALA A 72 -1.23 5.27 5.08
C ALA A 72 -2.18 5.96 6.07
N GLU A 73 -2.79 7.08 5.68
CA GLU A 73 -3.79 7.79 6.49
C GLU A 73 -5.05 6.93 6.70
N GLN A 74 -5.51 6.21 5.69
CA GLN A 74 -6.65 5.29 5.78
C GLN A 74 -6.37 4.14 6.76
N LEU A 75 -5.17 3.57 6.75
CA LEU A 75 -4.76 2.51 7.69
C LEU A 75 -4.76 3.03 9.13
N VAL A 76 -4.18 4.21 9.38
CA VAL A 76 -4.17 4.84 10.71
C VAL A 76 -5.59 5.17 11.19
N ALA A 77 -6.42 5.75 10.34
CA ALA A 77 -7.80 6.06 10.69
C ALA A 77 -8.62 4.80 11.02
N GLY A 78 -8.42 3.73 10.26
CA GLY A 78 -9.06 2.44 10.51
C GLY A 78 -8.59 1.79 11.82
N GLU A 79 -7.32 1.92 12.18
CA GLU A 79 -6.79 1.47 13.48
C GLU A 79 -7.45 2.23 14.63
N LEU A 80 -7.44 3.56 14.57
CA LEU A 80 -8.04 4.41 15.62
C LEU A 80 -9.53 4.11 15.81
N ALA A 81 -10.28 3.88 14.74
CA ALA A 81 -11.69 3.54 14.81
C ALA A 81 -11.91 2.18 15.50
N ARG A 82 -11.13 1.16 15.14
CA ARG A 82 -11.22 -0.18 15.75
C ARG A 82 -10.84 -0.15 17.23
N ASP A 83 -9.77 0.56 17.60
CA ASP A 83 -9.28 0.64 18.98
C ASP A 83 -10.27 1.39 19.89
N ALA A 84 -11.01 2.36 19.34
CA ALA A 84 -12.08 3.05 20.06
C ALA A 84 -13.28 2.14 20.36
N GLU A 85 -13.59 1.19 19.49
CA GLU A 85 -14.69 0.22 19.67
C GLU A 85 -14.28 -0.97 20.54
N LEU A 86 -13.09 -1.53 20.30
CA LEU A 86 -12.55 -2.68 21.00
C LEU A 86 -11.02 -2.55 21.14
N PRO A 87 -10.53 -2.00 22.27
CA PRO A 87 -9.11 -1.88 22.52
C PRO A 87 -8.38 -3.22 22.37
N SER A 88 -7.28 -3.23 21.63
CA SER A 88 -6.49 -4.42 21.37
C SER A 88 -5.00 -4.18 21.61
N ASP A 89 -4.25 -5.27 21.88
CA ASP A 89 -2.80 -5.18 22.02
C ASP A 89 -2.10 -4.87 20.68
N ALA A 90 -0.85 -4.39 20.76
CA ALA A 90 -0.10 -3.95 19.57
C ALA A 90 0.10 -5.07 18.54
N TRP A 91 0.18 -6.32 18.97
CA TRP A 91 0.29 -7.48 18.08
C TRP A 91 -0.99 -7.72 17.27
N THR A 92 -2.13 -7.62 17.92
CA THR A 92 -3.44 -7.70 17.29
C THR A 92 -3.65 -6.54 16.32
N GLN A 93 -3.30 -5.30 16.71
CA GLN A 93 -3.37 -4.12 15.85
C GLN A 93 -2.52 -4.29 14.58
N LEU A 94 -1.27 -4.75 14.72
CA LEU A 94 -0.37 -5.02 13.60
C LEU A 94 -0.98 -6.03 12.62
N ARG A 95 -1.50 -7.16 13.11
CA ARG A 95 -2.11 -8.19 12.27
C ARG A 95 -3.38 -7.67 11.54
N GLN A 96 -4.20 -6.89 12.23
CA GLN A 96 -5.37 -6.24 11.63
C GLN A 96 -4.98 -5.21 10.57
N GLY A 97 -3.93 -4.42 10.81
CA GLY A 97 -3.38 -3.48 9.84
C GLY A 97 -2.93 -4.17 8.55
N PHE A 98 -2.35 -5.37 8.66
CA PHE A 98 -1.96 -6.18 7.51
C PHE A 98 -3.16 -6.68 6.71
N GLN A 99 -4.20 -7.16 7.37
CA GLN A 99 -5.43 -7.55 6.68
C GLN A 99 -6.07 -6.35 5.97
N SER A 100 -6.11 -5.18 6.63
CA SER A 100 -6.62 -3.95 6.02
C SER A 100 -5.80 -3.52 4.79
N LEU A 101 -4.48 -3.66 4.81
CA LEU A 101 -3.65 -3.36 3.63
C LEU A 101 -3.94 -4.31 2.47
N LEU A 102 -4.15 -5.59 2.73
CA LEU A 102 -4.56 -6.55 1.70
C LEU A 102 -5.95 -6.23 1.13
N ASP A 103 -6.90 -5.80 1.97
CA ASP A 103 -8.22 -5.35 1.52
C ASP A 103 -8.11 -4.11 0.62
N ILE A 104 -7.29 -3.12 1.00
CA ILE A 104 -7.02 -1.95 0.15
C ILE A 104 -6.36 -2.38 -1.16
N SER A 105 -5.41 -3.32 -1.11
CA SER A 105 -4.71 -3.83 -2.30
C SER A 105 -5.63 -4.53 -3.29
N THR A 106 -6.80 -4.99 -2.87
CA THR A 106 -7.82 -5.58 -3.74
C THR A 106 -8.87 -4.57 -4.21
N ALA A 107 -9.23 -3.60 -3.37
CA ALA A 107 -10.36 -2.71 -3.62
C ALA A 107 -9.96 -1.37 -4.28
N ASP A 108 -8.73 -0.88 -4.05
CA ASP A 108 -8.26 0.41 -4.56
C ASP A 108 -7.45 0.25 -5.85
N SER A 109 -8.09 0.53 -6.99
CA SER A 109 -7.47 0.44 -8.31
C SER A 109 -6.32 1.43 -8.53
N ASP A 110 -6.36 2.60 -7.90
CA ASP A 110 -5.30 3.60 -7.98
C ASP A 110 -4.04 3.08 -7.27
N PHE A 111 -4.23 2.55 -6.06
CA PHE A 111 -3.15 1.93 -5.28
C PHE A 111 -2.54 0.74 -6.01
N GLN A 112 -3.37 -0.17 -6.52
CA GLN A 112 -2.91 -1.33 -7.30
C GLN A 112 -2.04 -0.89 -8.48
N ARG A 113 -2.61 -0.05 -9.35
CA ARG A 113 -1.96 0.28 -10.62
C ARG A 113 -0.76 1.19 -10.44
N ILE A 114 -0.94 2.28 -9.67
CA ILE A 114 0.08 3.34 -9.57
C ILE A 114 1.20 2.93 -8.61
N VAL A 115 0.85 2.39 -7.43
CA VAL A 115 1.86 2.11 -6.40
C VAL A 115 2.45 0.71 -6.56
N LEU A 116 1.62 -0.33 -6.68
CA LEU A 116 2.10 -1.71 -6.63
C LEU A 116 2.64 -2.21 -7.98
N ILE A 117 2.00 -1.86 -9.11
CA ILE A 117 2.37 -2.37 -10.43
C ILE A 117 3.37 -1.45 -11.13
N ASP A 118 2.98 -0.18 -11.38
CA ASP A 118 3.81 0.76 -12.15
C ASP A 118 4.94 1.38 -11.30
N GLY A 119 4.75 1.55 -9.99
CA GLY A 119 5.71 2.18 -9.09
C GLY A 119 7.11 1.59 -9.16
N PRO A 120 7.30 0.29 -8.90
CA PRO A 120 8.63 -0.35 -8.99
C PRO A 120 9.24 -0.25 -10.39
N ALA A 121 8.42 -0.42 -11.44
CA ALA A 121 8.87 -0.41 -12.83
C ALA A 121 9.34 0.99 -13.29
N VAL A 122 8.67 2.06 -12.85
CA VAL A 122 8.95 3.44 -13.27
C VAL A 122 10.05 4.08 -12.47
N LEU A 123 10.07 3.88 -11.15
CA LEU A 123 11.03 4.52 -10.25
C LEU A 123 12.29 3.70 -10.04
N GLY A 124 12.24 2.40 -10.28
CA GLY A 124 13.24 1.43 -9.89
C GLY A 124 13.15 1.09 -8.39
N ASN A 125 13.67 -0.10 -8.04
CA ASN A 125 13.52 -0.67 -6.70
C ASN A 125 13.98 0.27 -5.58
N GLN A 126 15.12 0.94 -5.75
CA GLN A 126 15.68 1.81 -4.70
C GLN A 126 14.77 3.01 -4.36
N ALA A 127 14.20 3.67 -5.37
CA ALA A 127 13.31 4.83 -5.13
C ALA A 127 11.93 4.39 -4.61
N TRP A 128 11.46 3.22 -5.05
CA TRP A 128 10.24 2.62 -4.55
C TRP A 128 10.38 2.16 -3.09
N ASP A 129 11.49 1.48 -2.75
CA ASP A 129 11.82 1.10 -1.36
C ASP A 129 11.88 2.33 -0.45
N ALA A 130 12.51 3.43 -0.88
CA ALA A 130 12.59 4.67 -0.12
C ALA A 130 11.20 5.32 0.12
N LEU A 131 10.25 5.14 -0.80
CA LEU A 131 8.87 5.60 -0.62
C LEU A 131 8.14 4.73 0.42
N VAL A 132 8.22 3.42 0.31
CA VAL A 132 7.65 2.48 1.27
C VAL A 132 8.23 2.71 2.68
N GLU A 133 9.55 2.96 2.77
CA GLU A 133 10.23 3.29 4.02
C GLU A 133 9.64 4.56 4.66
N ARG A 134 9.43 5.61 3.87
CA ARG A 134 8.92 6.89 4.35
C ARG A 134 7.48 6.82 4.88
N HIS A 135 6.61 6.07 4.20
CA HIS A 135 5.17 6.04 4.52
C HIS A 135 4.75 4.82 5.37
N GLY A 136 5.47 3.70 5.31
CA GLY A 136 5.10 2.44 5.97
C GLY A 136 5.97 2.04 7.16
N TYR A 137 7.30 2.23 7.07
CA TYR A 137 8.21 1.65 8.06
C TYR A 137 8.08 2.27 9.45
N ARG A 138 7.81 3.57 9.55
CA ARG A 138 7.68 4.23 10.86
C ARG A 138 6.53 3.62 11.66
N LEU A 139 5.35 3.53 11.07
CA LEU A 139 4.16 2.95 11.71
C LEU A 139 4.39 1.47 12.05
N LEU A 140 4.97 0.72 11.12
CA LEU A 140 5.27 -0.69 11.32
C LEU A 140 6.30 -0.90 12.45
N SER A 141 7.38 -0.08 12.51
CA SER A 141 8.36 -0.19 13.58
C SER A 141 7.78 0.15 14.95
N GLU A 142 6.92 1.18 15.03
CA GLU A 142 6.22 1.55 16.26
C GLU A 142 5.33 0.39 16.78
N TRP A 143 4.61 -0.28 15.90
CA TRP A 143 3.80 -1.45 16.28
C TRP A 143 4.65 -2.64 16.74
N LEU A 144 5.76 -2.93 16.04
CA LEU A 144 6.67 -4.01 16.42
C LEU A 144 7.36 -3.73 17.77
N GLU A 145 7.81 -2.49 18.01
CA GLU A 145 8.38 -2.09 19.31
C GLU A 145 7.36 -2.23 20.45
N ARG A 146 6.12 -1.79 20.23
CA ARG A 146 5.05 -1.96 21.22
C ARG A 146 4.73 -3.43 21.46
N ALA A 147 4.64 -4.26 20.42
CA ALA A 147 4.41 -5.70 20.56
C ALA A 147 5.53 -6.41 21.35
N MET A 148 6.78 -5.98 21.18
CA MET A 148 7.90 -6.45 22.01
C MET A 148 7.80 -5.96 23.47
N ALA A 149 7.45 -4.70 23.68
CA ALA A 149 7.26 -4.12 25.02
C ALA A 149 6.08 -4.76 25.77
N GLU A 150 5.03 -5.16 25.06
CA GLU A 150 3.87 -5.91 25.59
C GLU A 150 4.15 -7.43 25.70
N GLU A 151 5.38 -7.87 25.44
CA GLU A 151 5.82 -9.26 25.47
C GLU A 151 5.03 -10.21 24.54
N ARG A 152 4.44 -9.69 23.48
CA ARG A 152 3.69 -10.48 22.48
C ARG A 152 4.60 -11.19 21.49
N ILE A 153 5.75 -10.60 21.19
CA ILE A 153 6.81 -11.18 20.36
C ILE A 153 8.15 -11.14 21.12
N ASP A 154 9.07 -12.02 20.77
CA ASP A 154 10.39 -12.01 21.37
C ASP A 154 11.17 -10.74 20.98
N PRO A 155 12.08 -10.26 21.88
CA PRO A 155 12.95 -9.13 21.55
C PRO A 155 13.84 -9.45 20.34
N LEU A 156 13.65 -8.71 19.24
CA LEU A 156 14.40 -8.83 18.00
C LEU A 156 14.94 -7.46 17.57
N PRO A 157 16.00 -7.40 16.75
CA PRO A 157 16.47 -6.14 16.18
C PRO A 157 15.36 -5.48 15.32
N VAL A 158 14.81 -4.34 15.75
CA VAL A 158 13.64 -3.70 15.14
C VAL A 158 13.87 -3.36 13.66
N GLY A 159 15.00 -2.75 13.30
CA GLY A 159 15.29 -2.35 11.94
C GLY A 159 15.23 -3.51 10.92
N PRO A 160 16.00 -4.60 11.11
CA PRO A 160 15.91 -5.79 10.25
C PRO A 160 14.52 -6.42 10.24
N LEU A 161 13.84 -6.51 11.40
CA LEU A 161 12.50 -7.08 11.51
C LEU A 161 11.49 -6.25 10.71
N THR A 162 11.46 -4.92 10.89
CA THR A 162 10.60 -4.00 10.13
C THR A 162 10.79 -4.17 8.63
N ARG A 163 12.05 -4.23 8.17
CA ARG A 163 12.34 -4.39 6.74
C ARG A 163 11.83 -5.71 6.17
N LEU A 164 12.03 -6.82 6.88
CA LEU A 164 11.56 -8.13 6.43
C LEU A 164 10.04 -8.23 6.43
N VAL A 165 9.38 -7.73 7.47
CA VAL A 165 7.92 -7.71 7.56
C VAL A 165 7.32 -6.81 6.50
N ALA A 166 7.88 -5.63 6.26
CA ALA A 166 7.44 -4.75 5.19
C ALA A 166 7.61 -5.38 3.79
N ALA A 167 8.70 -6.12 3.55
CA ALA A 167 8.90 -6.84 2.29
C ALA A 167 7.86 -7.96 2.09
N LEU A 168 7.51 -8.70 3.15
CA LEU A 168 6.42 -9.69 3.10
C LEU A 168 5.08 -9.04 2.75
N LEU A 169 4.77 -7.89 3.35
CA LEU A 169 3.55 -7.13 3.05
C LEU A 169 3.51 -6.63 1.62
N SER A 170 4.61 -6.03 1.16
CA SER A 170 4.70 -5.53 -0.21
C SER A 170 4.49 -6.66 -1.22
N GLU A 171 5.15 -7.80 -1.03
CA GLU A 171 5.00 -8.95 -1.91
C GLU A 171 3.58 -9.53 -1.87
N ALA A 172 2.98 -9.64 -0.68
CA ALA A 172 1.59 -10.08 -0.53
C ALA A 172 0.62 -9.15 -1.27
N SER A 173 0.81 -7.83 -1.19
CA SER A 173 0.00 -6.84 -1.88
C SER A 173 0.16 -6.91 -3.40
N ILE A 174 1.41 -7.04 -3.89
CA ILE A 174 1.72 -7.18 -5.33
C ILE A 174 1.13 -8.49 -5.87
N TYR A 175 1.29 -9.61 -5.15
CA TYR A 175 0.71 -10.90 -5.52
C TYR A 175 -0.81 -10.81 -5.68
N THR A 176 -1.48 -10.19 -4.71
CA THR A 176 -2.94 -10.02 -4.72
C THR A 176 -3.39 -9.13 -5.89
N ALA A 177 -2.74 -7.99 -6.09
CA ALA A 177 -3.07 -7.05 -7.16
C ALA A 177 -2.84 -7.63 -8.57
N GLY A 178 -1.87 -8.52 -8.73
CA GLY A 178 -1.52 -9.17 -10.02
C GLY A 178 -2.28 -10.45 -10.32
N ALA A 179 -3.10 -10.95 -9.39
CA ALA A 179 -3.81 -12.22 -9.56
C ALA A 179 -4.98 -12.12 -10.55
N ALA A 180 -5.27 -13.21 -11.25
CA ALA A 180 -6.44 -13.30 -12.13
C ALA A 180 -7.76 -13.29 -11.35
N ASP A 181 -7.75 -13.78 -10.10
CA ASP A 181 -8.83 -13.73 -9.13
C ASP A 181 -8.28 -13.10 -7.84
N PRO A 182 -8.35 -11.78 -7.71
CA PRO A 182 -7.79 -11.06 -6.55
C PRO A 182 -8.46 -11.42 -5.22
N ASP A 183 -9.75 -11.77 -5.22
CA ASP A 183 -10.48 -12.12 -3.99
C ASP A 183 -9.99 -13.45 -3.42
N THR A 184 -9.84 -14.47 -4.26
CA THR A 184 -9.26 -15.75 -3.86
C THR A 184 -7.80 -15.59 -3.43
N ALA A 185 -7.00 -14.87 -4.20
CA ALA A 185 -5.59 -14.61 -3.88
C ALA A 185 -5.42 -13.88 -2.54
N ARG A 186 -6.30 -12.90 -2.25
CA ARG A 186 -6.32 -12.16 -0.99
C ARG A 186 -6.58 -13.08 0.21
N ILE A 187 -7.51 -14.03 0.07
CA ILE A 187 -7.81 -14.99 1.14
C ILE A 187 -6.62 -15.92 1.38
N GLU A 188 -6.08 -16.51 0.32
CA GLU A 188 -4.97 -17.47 0.39
C GLU A 188 -3.70 -16.82 0.96
N ILE A 189 -3.29 -15.68 0.42
CA ILE A 189 -2.10 -14.96 0.90
C ILE A 189 -2.28 -14.45 2.33
N GLY A 190 -3.50 -14.03 2.70
CA GLY A 190 -3.84 -13.61 4.05
C GLY A 190 -3.66 -14.72 5.08
N ILE A 191 -4.04 -15.96 4.75
CA ILE A 191 -3.82 -17.14 5.59
C ILE A 191 -2.32 -17.42 5.75
N VAL A 192 -1.56 -17.39 4.65
CA VAL A 192 -0.11 -17.63 4.68
C VAL A 192 0.60 -16.57 5.49
N LEU A 193 0.28 -15.29 5.26
CA LEU A 193 0.85 -14.16 5.97
C LEU A 193 0.58 -14.23 7.48
N ASP A 194 -0.68 -14.49 7.87
CA ASP A 194 -1.07 -14.64 9.27
C ASP A 194 -0.29 -15.80 9.94
N ARG A 195 -0.10 -16.91 9.24
CA ARG A 195 0.68 -18.04 9.74
C ARG A 195 2.15 -17.71 9.94
N LEU A 196 2.76 -16.99 9.01
CA LEU A 196 4.16 -16.54 9.12
C LEU A 196 4.33 -15.58 10.29
N LEU A 197 3.41 -14.64 10.46
CA LEU A 197 3.45 -13.68 11.56
C LEU A 197 3.26 -14.36 12.92
N ARG A 198 2.34 -15.32 13.05
CA ARG A 198 2.18 -16.11 14.28
C ARG A 198 3.47 -16.81 14.71
N GLY A 199 4.35 -17.14 13.76
CA GLY A 199 5.67 -17.69 14.06
C GLY A 199 6.61 -16.72 14.80
N LEU A 200 6.32 -15.42 14.80
CA LEU A 200 7.03 -14.40 15.57
C LEU A 200 6.47 -14.26 17.00
N GLY A 201 5.24 -14.74 17.24
CA GLY A 201 4.56 -14.65 18.53
C GLY A 201 5.21 -15.51 19.60
N ARG A 202 5.23 -15.02 20.86
CA ARG A 202 5.71 -15.81 22.01
C ARG A 202 4.78 -16.98 22.27
N GLY A 203 5.28 -18.20 22.03
CA GLY A 203 4.96 -19.48 22.68
C GLY A 203 3.52 -19.94 22.97
N GLY A 204 2.47 -19.20 22.59
CA GLY A 204 1.09 -19.55 22.96
C GLY A 204 0.11 -19.82 21.80
N ASP A 205 0.37 -19.27 20.63
CA ASP A 205 -0.59 -19.25 19.51
C ASP A 205 -0.43 -20.40 18.49
N LEU A 206 0.54 -21.28 18.70
CA LEU A 206 0.78 -22.42 17.79
C LEU A 206 -0.08 -23.66 18.12
N ALA A 207 -0.80 -23.66 19.25
CA ALA A 207 -1.41 -24.87 19.81
C ALA A 207 -2.89 -25.08 19.49
N GLU A 208 -3.64 -24.13 18.94
CA GLU A 208 -5.07 -24.26 18.77
C GLU A 208 -5.58 -23.91 17.34
N GLN A 209 -5.30 -24.80 16.39
CA GLN A 209 -6.23 -25.01 15.26
C GLN A 209 -6.12 -26.47 14.78
N PRO A 210 -7.26 -27.20 14.65
CA PRO A 210 -7.27 -28.52 14.04
C PRO A 210 -6.89 -28.40 12.56
N PRO A 211 -6.26 -29.43 11.96
CA PRO A 211 -5.87 -29.40 10.56
C PRO A 211 -7.10 -29.16 9.68
N VAL A 212 -7.00 -28.17 8.81
CA VAL A 212 -7.99 -27.97 7.75
C VAL A 212 -7.93 -29.23 6.88
N SER A 213 -8.99 -30.06 6.96
CA SER A 213 -9.16 -31.21 6.09
C SER A 213 -9.38 -30.70 4.66
N VAL A 214 -8.37 -30.75 3.86
CA VAL A 214 -8.50 -30.66 2.40
C VAL A 214 -9.19 -31.93 1.97
N ASP A 215 -10.50 -31.86 1.73
CA ASP A 215 -11.30 -32.96 1.20
C ASP A 215 -10.84 -33.24 -0.23
N SER A 216 -9.96 -34.22 -0.35
CA SER A 216 -9.52 -34.75 -1.63
C SER A 216 -10.68 -35.56 -2.22
N GLY A 217 -11.60 -34.90 -2.86
CA GLY A 217 -12.68 -35.52 -3.61
C GLY A 217 -12.14 -36.45 -4.70
N SER A 218 -11.77 -37.67 -4.33
CA SER A 218 -11.52 -38.75 -5.29
C SER A 218 -12.85 -39.31 -5.80
N GLY A 219 -13.41 -38.68 -6.83
CA GLY A 219 -14.47 -39.25 -7.63
C GLY A 219 -14.01 -40.55 -8.32
N ARG A 220 -14.32 -41.68 -7.71
CA ARG A 220 -14.40 -42.96 -8.43
C ARG A 220 -15.82 -43.07 -8.96
N THR A 221 -15.94 -43.06 -10.26
CA THR A 221 -17.15 -43.53 -10.98
C THR A 221 -16.95 -45.00 -11.35
N PRO A 222 -17.98 -45.84 -11.25
CA PRO A 222 -17.97 -47.23 -11.67
C PRO A 222 -17.97 -47.38 -13.19
#